data_e42865c18e766877dfa37a7c96493e47
#
_entry.id   e42865c18e766877dfa37a7c96493e47
#
_cell.length_a   1.000
_cell.length_b   1.000
_cell.length_c   1.000
_cell.angle_alpha   90.00
_cell.angle_beta   90.00
_cell.angle_gamma   90.00
#
_symmetry.space_group_name_H-M   'P 1'
#
loop_
_entity.id
_entity.type
_entity.pdbx_description
1 polymer ?
#
loop_
_entity_poly.entity_id
_entity_poly.type
_entity_poly.pdbx_seq_one_letter_code
_entity_poly.pdbx_strand_id
1 'polypeptide(L)'
;MTSNELIKIGSNFLKQNNIKSYMIDSELIFSSVSGQLRENILFNSNFKLNQTQIKSFNKLVFRRALSKEPIAYLLNNKEFWSMKLKVDKGVLIPRPETEILVEKLARYFKGRNPFILDVGTGSGCIIISLLQELNKSRGIGIDISTKALKIATINSKTNNTFNRIKFINSSISKFNGFKFDLIVSNPPYIARHQLKNLDEDIKNFEPKIALDGGNDGLDVMRKVIYKSRKILKINGML
;
A
#
# COMPACT_ATOMS: atom_id res chain seq x y z
N MET A 1 -33.27 6.79 4.63
CA MET A 1 -32.21 6.67 5.65
C MET A 1 -31.16 7.74 5.41
N THR A 2 -30.74 8.43 6.46
CA THR A 2 -29.65 9.41 6.45
C THR A 2 -28.29 8.72 6.47
N SER A 3 -27.21 9.45 6.18
CA SER A 3 -25.83 8.92 6.29
C SER A 3 -25.54 8.40 7.69
N ASN A 4 -25.97 9.14 8.72
CA ASN A 4 -25.71 8.77 10.11
C ASN A 4 -26.40 7.44 10.49
N GLU A 5 -27.66 7.24 10.06
CA GLU A 5 -28.41 5.99 10.30
C GLU A 5 -27.72 4.79 9.61
N LEU A 6 -27.34 4.94 8.32
CA LEU A 6 -26.72 3.86 7.56
C LEU A 6 -25.34 3.50 8.11
N ILE A 7 -24.50 4.49 8.42
CA ILE A 7 -23.18 4.28 9.01
C ILE A 7 -23.31 3.57 10.36
N LYS A 8 -24.27 3.97 11.21
CA LYS A 8 -24.55 3.32 12.50
C LYS A 8 -24.98 1.85 12.33
N ILE A 9 -25.84 1.56 11.38
CA ILE A 9 -26.27 0.19 11.06
C ILE A 9 -25.06 -0.63 10.59
N GLY A 10 -24.29 -0.12 9.64
CA GLY A 10 -23.09 -0.79 9.12
C GLY A 10 -22.05 -1.03 10.19
N SER A 11 -21.76 -0.02 11.02
CA SER A 11 -20.77 -0.13 12.10
C SER A 11 -21.20 -1.15 13.15
N ASN A 12 -22.47 -1.19 13.54
CA ASN A 12 -22.98 -2.18 14.47
C ASN A 12 -22.84 -3.61 13.92
N PHE A 13 -23.17 -3.82 12.65
CA PHE A 13 -23.01 -5.13 12.01
C PHE A 13 -21.53 -5.56 11.95
N LEU A 14 -20.62 -4.65 11.58
CA LEU A 14 -19.19 -4.90 11.59
C LEU A 14 -18.67 -5.23 13.00
N LYS A 15 -19.12 -4.49 14.04
CA LYS A 15 -18.75 -4.72 15.44
C LYS A 15 -19.20 -6.10 15.93
N GLN A 16 -20.44 -6.50 15.64
CA GLN A 16 -20.98 -7.84 15.97
C GLN A 16 -20.18 -8.97 15.31
N ASN A 17 -19.54 -8.69 14.17
CA ASN A 17 -18.65 -9.62 13.48
C ASN A 17 -17.17 -9.43 13.82
N ASN A 18 -16.84 -8.84 14.97
CA ASN A 18 -15.47 -8.67 15.49
C ASN A 18 -14.52 -7.87 14.57
N ILE A 19 -15.01 -6.91 13.81
CA ILE A 19 -14.16 -5.97 13.07
C ILE A 19 -13.74 -4.84 14.01
N LYS A 20 -12.47 -4.76 14.36
CA LYS A 20 -11.94 -3.74 15.30
C LYS A 20 -12.15 -2.31 14.79
N SER A 21 -11.96 -2.09 13.49
CA SER A 21 -12.11 -0.79 12.80
C SER A 21 -13.54 -0.48 12.36
N TYR A 22 -14.54 -1.09 12.98
CA TYR A 22 -15.94 -1.10 12.54
C TYR A 22 -16.52 0.28 12.18
N MET A 23 -16.22 1.31 12.96
CA MET A 23 -16.72 2.67 12.73
C MET A 23 -16.08 3.27 11.47
N ILE A 24 -14.76 3.29 11.44
CA ILE A 24 -14.00 3.84 10.31
C ILE A 24 -14.29 3.09 9.01
N ASP A 25 -14.38 1.75 9.06
CA ASP A 25 -14.68 0.94 7.89
C ASP A 25 -16.07 1.25 7.34
N SER A 26 -17.08 1.44 8.22
CA SER A 26 -18.44 1.82 7.81
C SER A 26 -18.48 3.21 7.14
N GLU A 27 -17.77 4.19 7.72
CA GLU A 27 -17.65 5.54 7.16
C GLU A 27 -16.95 5.55 5.79
N LEU A 28 -15.86 4.79 5.65
CA LEU A 28 -15.12 4.66 4.40
C LEU A 28 -15.97 3.98 3.30
N ILE A 29 -16.72 2.94 3.65
CA ILE A 29 -17.66 2.29 2.72
C ILE A 29 -18.73 3.29 2.29
N PHE A 30 -19.31 4.04 3.22
CA PHE A 30 -20.32 5.05 2.87
C PHE A 30 -19.72 6.14 1.96
N SER A 31 -18.54 6.66 2.29
CA SER A 31 -17.81 7.64 1.49
C SER A 31 -17.60 7.13 0.05
N SER A 32 -17.14 5.89 -0.08
CA SER A 32 -16.89 5.28 -1.39
C SER A 32 -18.16 5.14 -2.24
N VAL A 33 -19.29 4.78 -1.62
CA VAL A 33 -20.55 4.54 -2.31
C VAL A 33 -21.29 5.85 -2.64
N SER A 34 -21.21 6.84 -1.75
CA SER A 34 -21.84 8.15 -1.94
C SER A 34 -21.06 9.07 -2.87
N GLY A 35 -19.74 8.82 -3.05
CA GLY A 35 -18.84 9.74 -3.72
C GLY A 35 -18.48 10.99 -2.91
N GLN A 36 -18.91 11.06 -1.63
CA GLN A 36 -18.62 12.17 -0.74
C GLN A 36 -17.32 11.94 0.04
N LEU A 37 -16.57 13.00 0.32
CA LEU A 37 -15.43 12.91 1.22
C LEU A 37 -15.88 12.57 2.65
N ARG A 38 -15.10 11.77 3.35
CA ARG A 38 -15.40 11.33 4.72
C ARG A 38 -15.63 12.52 5.66
N GLU A 39 -14.81 13.56 5.54
CA GLU A 39 -14.92 14.79 6.32
C GLU A 39 -16.30 15.46 6.11
N ASN A 40 -16.75 15.55 4.87
CA ASN A 40 -18.06 16.13 4.56
C ASN A 40 -19.19 15.35 5.19
N ILE A 41 -19.08 14.01 5.23
CA ILE A 41 -20.08 13.13 5.84
C ILE A 41 -20.12 13.32 7.35
N LEU A 42 -18.98 13.55 8.00
CA LEU A 42 -18.91 13.79 9.43
C LEU A 42 -19.48 15.17 9.83
N PHE A 43 -19.28 16.19 8.99
CA PHE A 43 -19.85 17.52 9.22
C PHE A 43 -21.34 17.63 8.87
N ASN A 44 -21.81 16.86 7.89
CA ASN A 44 -23.21 16.87 7.46
C ASN A 44 -23.79 15.45 7.44
N SER A 45 -24.54 15.14 8.48
CA SER A 45 -25.13 13.80 8.68
C SER A 45 -26.39 13.51 7.84
N ASN A 46 -26.79 14.42 6.96
CA ASN A 46 -28.07 14.33 6.24
C ASN A 46 -27.96 13.86 4.80
N PHE A 47 -26.78 13.40 4.35
CA PHE A 47 -26.65 12.78 3.04
C PHE A 47 -27.56 11.55 2.92
N LYS A 48 -28.24 11.42 1.78
CA LYS A 48 -29.10 10.27 1.47
C LYS A 48 -28.53 9.50 0.30
N LEU A 49 -28.49 8.19 0.42
CA LEU A 49 -28.17 7.29 -0.68
C LEU A 49 -29.44 6.89 -1.43
N ASN A 50 -29.33 6.69 -2.72
CA ASN A 50 -30.37 6.04 -3.50
C ASN A 50 -30.38 4.52 -3.27
N GLN A 51 -31.41 3.83 -3.76
CA GLN A 51 -31.60 2.38 -3.54
C GLN A 51 -30.41 1.53 -4.03
N THR A 52 -29.81 1.89 -5.18
CA THR A 52 -28.66 1.17 -5.73
C THR A 52 -27.41 1.36 -4.85
N GLN A 53 -27.20 2.56 -4.36
CA GLN A 53 -26.12 2.88 -3.43
C GLN A 53 -26.29 2.16 -2.09
N ILE A 54 -27.50 2.10 -1.54
CA ILE A 54 -27.79 1.34 -0.32
C ILE A 54 -27.47 -0.15 -0.50
N LYS A 55 -27.87 -0.75 -1.63
CA LYS A 55 -27.52 -2.15 -1.95
C LYS A 55 -26.00 -2.33 -2.02
N SER A 56 -25.28 -1.40 -2.65
CA SER A 56 -23.81 -1.44 -2.74
C SER A 56 -23.14 -1.30 -1.37
N PHE A 57 -23.62 -0.38 -0.53
CA PHE A 57 -23.16 -0.21 0.84
C PHE A 57 -23.32 -1.51 1.64
N ASN A 58 -24.52 -2.08 1.66
CA ASN A 58 -24.79 -3.32 2.36
C ASN A 58 -23.89 -4.46 1.87
N LYS A 59 -23.74 -4.61 0.54
CA LYS A 59 -22.86 -5.64 -0.05
C LYS A 59 -21.41 -5.51 0.45
N LEU A 60 -20.86 -4.30 0.51
CA LEU A 60 -19.49 -4.07 0.98
C LEU A 60 -19.37 -4.32 2.48
N VAL A 61 -20.35 -3.87 3.29
CA VAL A 61 -20.41 -4.14 4.73
C VAL A 61 -20.46 -5.65 5.00
N PHE A 62 -21.30 -6.41 4.27
CA PHE A 62 -21.39 -7.87 4.40
C PHE A 62 -20.05 -8.55 4.04
N ARG A 63 -19.41 -8.15 2.94
CA ARG A 63 -18.10 -8.71 2.55
C ARG A 63 -17.07 -8.44 3.64
N ARG A 64 -17.00 -7.20 4.15
CA ARG A 64 -16.06 -6.85 5.24
C ARG A 64 -16.32 -7.67 6.50
N ALA A 65 -17.59 -7.81 6.90
CA ALA A 65 -17.98 -8.52 8.11
C ALA A 65 -17.69 -10.02 8.03
N LEU A 66 -18.20 -10.68 6.98
CA LEU A 66 -18.24 -12.14 6.90
C LEU A 66 -16.94 -12.73 6.33
N SER A 67 -16.39 -12.10 5.28
CA SER A 67 -15.15 -12.59 4.65
C SER A 67 -13.89 -12.05 5.30
N LYS A 68 -13.99 -11.06 6.19
CA LYS A 68 -12.84 -10.32 6.76
C LYS A 68 -11.99 -9.63 5.70
N GLU A 69 -12.52 -9.39 4.50
CA GLU A 69 -11.76 -8.79 3.41
C GLU A 69 -11.27 -7.39 3.79
N PRO A 70 -9.97 -7.08 3.67
CA PRO A 70 -9.42 -5.78 4.04
C PRO A 70 -10.15 -4.63 3.35
N ILE A 71 -10.45 -3.57 4.11
CA ILE A 71 -11.16 -2.40 3.60
C ILE A 71 -10.47 -1.79 2.38
N ALA A 72 -9.13 -1.78 2.36
CA ALA A 72 -8.36 -1.26 1.24
C ALA A 72 -8.59 -2.03 -0.06
N TYR A 73 -8.77 -3.36 0.00
CA TYR A 73 -9.09 -4.17 -1.18
C TYR A 73 -10.56 -4.04 -1.59
N LEU A 74 -11.47 -3.93 -0.62
CA LEU A 74 -12.90 -3.68 -0.91
C LEU A 74 -13.09 -2.38 -1.69
N LEU A 75 -12.35 -1.33 -1.32
CA LEU A 75 -12.43 -0.01 -1.93
C LEU A 75 -11.42 0.19 -3.06
N ASN A 76 -10.53 -0.79 -3.30
CA ASN A 76 -9.43 -0.73 -4.27
C ASN A 76 -8.50 0.48 -4.10
N ASN A 77 -8.39 0.99 -2.89
CA ASN A 77 -7.48 2.11 -2.60
C ASN A 77 -7.02 2.10 -1.15
N LYS A 78 -5.86 2.71 -0.93
CA LYS A 78 -5.26 2.98 0.36
C LYS A 78 -4.63 4.36 0.33
N GLU A 79 -4.91 5.16 1.33
CA GLU A 79 -4.18 6.41 1.54
C GLU A 79 -2.79 6.11 2.09
N PHE A 80 -1.79 6.75 1.51
CA PHE A 80 -0.38 6.68 1.92
C PHE A 80 0.32 7.95 1.49
N TRP A 81 1.02 8.63 2.39
CA TRP A 81 1.73 9.88 2.14
C TRP A 81 0.82 10.95 1.47
N SER A 82 -0.37 11.14 2.01
CA SER A 82 -1.44 12.03 1.47
C SER A 82 -1.83 11.72 0.01
N MET A 83 -1.42 10.57 -0.52
CA MET A 83 -1.79 10.10 -1.86
C MET A 83 -2.82 8.98 -1.77
N LYS A 84 -3.77 8.97 -2.69
CA LYS A 84 -4.67 7.84 -2.87
C LYS A 84 -4.04 6.83 -3.83
N LEU A 85 -3.54 5.72 -3.29
CA LEU A 85 -2.93 4.65 -4.07
C LEU A 85 -3.93 3.54 -4.37
N LYS A 86 -3.95 3.09 -5.62
CA LYS A 86 -4.68 1.87 -5.99
C LYS A 86 -4.00 0.66 -5.35
N VAL A 87 -4.80 -0.22 -4.78
CA VAL A 87 -4.37 -1.52 -4.26
C VAL A 87 -5.40 -2.61 -4.62
N ASP A 88 -4.93 -3.83 -4.80
CA ASP A 88 -5.76 -5.02 -4.93
C ASP A 88 -5.03 -6.24 -4.32
N LYS A 89 -5.64 -7.42 -4.39
CA LYS A 89 -5.07 -8.68 -3.87
C LYS A 89 -3.71 -9.07 -4.49
N GLY A 90 -3.17 -8.28 -5.40
CA GLY A 90 -1.86 -8.49 -6.04
C GLY A 90 -0.71 -7.78 -5.38
N VAL A 91 -0.97 -6.87 -4.43
CA VAL A 91 0.06 -6.07 -3.75
C VAL A 91 -0.18 -6.02 -2.24
N LEU A 92 0.90 -5.90 -1.47
CA LEU A 92 0.82 -5.61 -0.04
C LEU A 92 0.10 -4.25 0.16
N ILE A 93 -0.81 -4.20 1.12
CA ILE A 93 -1.43 -2.92 1.52
C ILE A 93 -0.35 -2.04 2.18
N PRO A 94 -0.11 -0.81 1.68
CA PRO A 94 0.86 0.10 2.30
C PRO A 94 0.60 0.28 3.80
N ARG A 95 1.68 0.15 4.60
CA ARG A 95 1.62 0.26 6.06
C ARG A 95 1.98 1.68 6.50
N PRO A 96 1.28 2.27 7.49
CA PRO A 96 1.59 3.62 7.98
C PRO A 96 3.04 3.77 8.46
N GLU A 97 3.61 2.73 9.07
CA GLU A 97 4.99 2.73 9.56
C GLU A 97 6.01 2.95 8.44
N THR A 98 5.66 2.59 7.19
CA THR A 98 6.50 2.82 6.02
C THR A 98 6.61 4.31 5.65
N GLU A 99 5.68 5.15 6.10
CA GLU A 99 5.76 6.62 5.92
C GLU A 99 6.94 7.22 6.69
N ILE A 100 7.32 6.64 7.83
CA ILE A 100 8.49 7.06 8.61
C ILE A 100 9.77 6.91 7.79
N LEU A 101 9.87 5.83 6.98
CA LEU A 101 11.00 5.63 6.08
C LEU A 101 11.03 6.71 4.99
N VAL A 102 9.89 7.01 4.38
CA VAL A 102 9.76 8.07 3.37
C VAL A 102 10.16 9.42 3.95
N GLU A 103 9.66 9.78 5.13
CA GLU A 103 9.98 11.04 5.81
C GLU A 103 11.47 11.21 6.04
N LYS A 104 12.11 10.20 6.63
CA LYS A 104 13.56 10.25 6.92
C LYS A 104 14.38 10.39 5.65
N LEU A 105 14.06 9.63 4.60
CA LEU A 105 14.79 9.67 3.34
C LEU A 105 14.56 10.98 2.58
N ALA A 106 13.32 11.47 2.53
CA ALA A 106 13.00 12.76 1.91
C ALA A 106 13.75 13.91 2.59
N ARG A 107 13.80 13.91 3.93
CA ARG A 107 14.57 14.90 4.71
C ARG A 107 16.08 14.80 4.45
N TYR A 108 16.64 13.59 4.45
CA TYR A 108 18.08 13.38 4.24
C TYR A 108 18.53 13.81 2.83
N PHE A 109 17.71 13.54 1.81
CA PHE A 109 18.02 13.89 0.41
C PHE A 109 17.46 15.24 -0.02
N LYS A 110 16.92 16.04 0.88
CA LYS A 110 16.41 17.39 0.56
C LYS A 110 17.46 18.22 -0.15
N GLY A 111 17.12 18.81 -1.29
CA GLY A 111 18.04 19.58 -2.13
C GLY A 111 19.02 18.74 -2.98
N ARG A 112 18.95 17.40 -2.91
CA ARG A 112 19.71 16.46 -3.73
C ARG A 112 18.80 15.78 -4.76
N ASN A 113 19.38 15.16 -5.78
CA ASN A 113 18.65 14.46 -6.82
C ASN A 113 19.11 13.00 -6.90
N PRO A 114 18.84 12.15 -5.88
CA PRO A 114 19.31 10.78 -5.88
C PRO A 114 18.68 9.96 -7.01
N PHE A 115 19.47 9.06 -7.59
CA PHE A 115 18.95 7.97 -8.40
C PHE A 115 18.58 6.81 -7.48
N ILE A 116 17.30 6.44 -7.45
CA ILE A 116 16.70 5.58 -6.42
C ILE A 116 16.38 4.20 -7.02
N LEU A 117 16.70 3.14 -6.28
CA LEU A 117 16.16 1.80 -6.51
C LEU A 117 15.21 1.42 -5.39
N ASP A 118 13.97 1.07 -5.73
CA ASP A 118 12.98 0.49 -4.80
C ASP A 118 12.85 -1.01 -5.07
N VAL A 119 13.27 -1.82 -4.10
CA VAL A 119 13.31 -3.28 -4.21
C VAL A 119 12.08 -3.91 -3.55
N GLY A 120 11.31 -4.65 -4.35
CA GLY A 120 9.99 -5.12 -3.92
C GLY A 120 9.00 -3.96 -3.88
N THR A 121 8.95 -3.18 -4.96
CA THR A 121 8.22 -1.89 -5.01
C THR A 121 6.72 -2.02 -4.72
N GLY A 122 6.12 -3.21 -4.90
CA GLY A 122 4.72 -3.48 -4.59
C GLY A 122 3.76 -2.52 -5.31
N SER A 123 3.02 -1.73 -4.56
CA SER A 123 2.14 -0.69 -5.08
C SER A 123 2.88 0.55 -5.60
N GLY A 124 4.20 0.62 -5.43
CA GLY A 124 5.01 1.80 -5.72
C GLY A 124 5.01 2.85 -4.61
N CYS A 125 4.40 2.56 -3.46
CA CYS A 125 4.16 3.57 -2.41
C CYS A 125 5.43 4.31 -1.99
N ILE A 126 6.56 3.61 -1.78
CA ILE A 126 7.81 4.25 -1.33
C ILE A 126 8.39 5.13 -2.42
N ILE A 127 8.65 4.55 -3.61
CA ILE A 127 9.34 5.29 -4.68
C ILE A 127 8.51 6.47 -5.20
N ILE A 128 7.19 6.32 -5.29
CA ILE A 128 6.29 7.39 -5.73
C ILE A 128 6.32 8.55 -4.73
N SER A 129 6.21 8.26 -3.43
CA SER A 129 6.28 9.28 -2.37
C SER A 129 7.62 10.01 -2.38
N LEU A 130 8.73 9.26 -2.46
CA LEU A 130 10.05 9.87 -2.53
C LEU A 130 10.23 10.78 -3.75
N LEU A 131 9.67 10.39 -4.91
CA LEU A 131 9.77 11.22 -6.12
C LEU A 131 8.80 12.42 -6.11
N GLN A 132 7.76 12.42 -5.29
CA GLN A 132 6.97 13.62 -5.05
C GLN A 132 7.75 14.64 -4.22
N GLU A 133 8.40 14.19 -3.15
CA GLU A 133 9.22 15.05 -2.29
C GLU A 133 10.51 15.52 -3.00
N LEU A 134 11.11 14.64 -3.80
CA LEU A 134 12.38 14.87 -4.51
C LEU A 134 12.11 15.03 -6.00
N ASN A 135 11.55 16.17 -6.38
CA ASN A 135 10.95 16.43 -7.70
C ASN A 135 11.89 16.32 -8.91
N LYS A 136 13.21 16.40 -8.72
CA LYS A 136 14.24 16.21 -9.76
C LYS A 136 14.85 14.81 -9.77
N SER A 137 14.53 13.98 -8.79
CA SER A 137 15.02 12.61 -8.70
C SER A 137 14.34 11.68 -9.71
N ARG A 138 15.03 10.58 -10.03
CA ARG A 138 14.54 9.50 -10.88
C ARG A 138 14.76 8.18 -10.18
N GLY A 139 14.06 7.15 -10.61
CA GLY A 139 14.23 5.85 -9.97
C GLY A 139 13.80 4.67 -10.81
N ILE A 140 14.12 3.50 -10.28
CA ILE A 140 13.70 2.19 -10.77
C ILE A 140 12.98 1.49 -9.64
N GLY A 141 11.77 0.99 -9.91
CA GLY A 141 11.07 0.06 -9.03
C GLY A 141 11.20 -1.35 -9.59
N ILE A 142 11.69 -2.29 -8.79
CA ILE A 142 11.72 -3.70 -9.19
C ILE A 142 10.77 -4.53 -8.33
N ASP A 143 10.11 -5.49 -8.94
CA ASP A 143 9.30 -6.49 -8.26
C ASP A 143 9.29 -7.80 -9.07
N ILE A 144 9.15 -8.92 -8.38
CA ILE A 144 8.99 -10.24 -9.01
C ILE A 144 7.55 -10.48 -9.48
N SER A 145 6.60 -9.71 -8.97
CA SER A 145 5.18 -9.76 -9.31
C SER A 145 4.85 -8.77 -10.43
N THR A 146 4.50 -9.28 -11.60
CA THR A 146 3.99 -8.46 -12.71
C THR A 146 2.68 -7.75 -12.37
N LYS A 147 1.86 -8.33 -11.47
CA LYS A 147 0.64 -7.70 -10.95
C LYS A 147 0.99 -6.45 -10.13
N ALA A 148 1.98 -6.55 -9.25
CA ALA A 148 2.47 -5.42 -8.46
C ALA A 148 2.96 -4.28 -9.36
N LEU A 149 3.77 -4.59 -10.38
CA LEU A 149 4.27 -3.58 -11.32
C LEU A 149 3.14 -2.90 -12.12
N LYS A 150 2.08 -3.61 -12.47
CA LYS A 150 0.89 -3.00 -13.10
C LYS A 150 0.22 -1.98 -12.17
N ILE A 151 0.06 -2.32 -10.90
CA ILE A 151 -0.51 -1.42 -9.88
C ILE A 151 0.41 -0.21 -9.67
N ALA A 152 1.72 -0.43 -9.49
CA ALA A 152 2.71 0.64 -9.35
C ALA A 152 2.71 1.59 -10.56
N THR A 153 2.58 1.04 -11.75
CA THR A 153 2.47 1.84 -12.99
C THR A 153 1.22 2.72 -12.99
N ILE A 154 0.06 2.19 -12.58
CA ILE A 154 -1.17 2.98 -12.46
C ILE A 154 -0.96 4.09 -11.42
N ASN A 155 -0.45 3.75 -10.24
CA ASN A 155 -0.21 4.68 -9.15
C ASN A 155 0.77 5.81 -9.54
N SER A 156 1.84 5.47 -10.26
CA SER A 156 2.81 6.47 -10.72
C SER A 156 2.22 7.46 -11.74
N LYS A 157 1.31 6.99 -12.60
CA LYS A 157 0.57 7.86 -13.54
C LYS A 157 -0.38 8.78 -12.80
N THR A 158 -1.19 8.23 -11.89
CA THR A 158 -2.16 9.01 -11.10
C THR A 158 -1.48 10.08 -10.25
N ASN A 159 -0.25 9.81 -9.78
CA ASN A 159 0.52 10.72 -8.93
C ASN A 159 1.64 11.47 -9.69
N ASN A 160 1.56 11.60 -11.03
CA ASN A 160 2.43 12.41 -11.87
C ASN A 160 3.94 12.11 -11.72
N THR A 161 4.32 10.86 -11.43
CA THR A 161 5.73 10.46 -11.29
C THR A 161 6.19 9.49 -12.38
N PHE A 162 5.29 9.04 -13.26
CA PHE A 162 5.52 7.99 -14.25
C PHE A 162 6.74 8.25 -15.14
N ASN A 163 6.93 9.48 -15.59
CA ASN A 163 8.05 9.85 -16.48
C ASN A 163 9.43 9.82 -15.79
N ARG A 164 9.46 9.65 -14.46
CA ARG A 164 10.67 9.61 -13.65
C ARG A 164 10.94 8.24 -13.02
N ILE A 165 10.05 7.25 -13.26
CA ILE A 165 10.18 5.89 -12.74
C ILE A 165 10.19 4.89 -13.90
N LYS A 166 11.12 3.93 -13.86
CA LYS A 166 11.07 2.73 -14.69
C LYS A 166 10.73 1.53 -13.83
N PHE A 167 9.68 0.78 -14.17
CA PHE A 167 9.33 -0.46 -13.50
C PHE A 167 9.89 -1.66 -14.25
N ILE A 168 10.54 -2.59 -13.52
CA ILE A 168 11.22 -3.75 -14.12
C ILE A 168 10.84 -5.02 -13.35
N ASN A 169 10.36 -6.04 -14.07
CA ASN A 169 10.10 -7.34 -13.49
C ASN A 169 11.42 -8.09 -13.26
N SER A 170 11.91 -8.05 -12.04
CA SER A 170 13.18 -8.68 -11.65
C SER A 170 13.24 -8.94 -10.16
N SER A 171 13.94 -10.00 -9.78
CA SER A 171 14.42 -10.13 -8.40
C SER A 171 15.68 -9.31 -8.21
N ILE A 172 15.95 -8.88 -6.97
CA ILE A 172 17.19 -8.15 -6.64
C ILE A 172 18.44 -8.95 -7.00
N SER A 173 18.42 -10.27 -6.86
CA SER A 173 19.58 -11.14 -7.18
C SER A 173 19.94 -11.13 -8.67
N LYS A 174 18.95 -10.99 -9.55
CA LYS A 174 19.13 -10.97 -11.02
C LYS A 174 19.34 -9.56 -11.57
N PHE A 175 19.03 -8.53 -10.79
CA PHE A 175 19.08 -7.14 -11.23
C PHE A 175 20.52 -6.65 -11.36
N ASN A 176 20.90 -6.03 -12.49
CA ASN A 176 22.22 -5.51 -12.81
C ASN A 176 22.14 -4.23 -13.64
N GLY A 177 23.28 -3.58 -13.87
CA GLY A 177 23.46 -2.56 -14.91
C GLY A 177 23.41 -1.11 -14.45
N PHE A 178 23.15 -0.82 -13.15
CA PHE A 178 23.06 0.55 -12.65
C PHE A 178 23.77 0.70 -11.30
N LYS A 179 24.17 1.93 -10.98
CA LYS A 179 24.64 2.35 -9.67
C LYS A 179 23.69 3.40 -9.10
N PHE A 180 23.30 3.24 -7.83
CA PHE A 180 22.29 4.05 -7.17
C PHE A 180 22.86 4.89 -6.03
N ASP A 181 22.27 6.07 -5.83
CA ASP A 181 22.54 6.91 -4.66
C ASP A 181 21.78 6.40 -3.44
N LEU A 182 20.56 5.86 -3.68
CA LEU A 182 19.69 5.29 -2.67
C LEU A 182 19.14 3.96 -3.15
N ILE A 183 19.24 2.94 -2.34
CA ILE A 183 18.46 1.71 -2.46
C ILE A 183 17.52 1.66 -1.27
N VAL A 184 16.24 1.43 -1.52
CA VAL A 184 15.22 1.30 -0.48
C VAL A 184 14.47 -0.01 -0.66
N SER A 185 14.07 -0.63 0.44
CA SER A 185 13.27 -1.85 0.40
C SER A 185 12.44 -1.98 1.68
N ASN A 186 11.21 -2.42 1.53
CA ASN A 186 10.41 -3.01 2.60
C ASN A 186 10.19 -4.49 2.24
N PRO A 187 11.19 -5.35 2.43
CA PRO A 187 11.13 -6.74 2.02
C PRO A 187 10.22 -7.55 2.95
N PRO A 188 9.71 -8.72 2.51
CA PRO A 188 9.03 -9.64 3.41
C PRO A 188 9.99 -10.07 4.53
N TYR A 189 9.48 -10.01 5.78
CA TYR A 189 10.29 -10.27 6.98
C TYR A 189 9.64 -11.22 7.98
N ILE A 190 8.49 -11.82 7.65
CA ILE A 190 7.80 -12.76 8.54
C ILE A 190 8.40 -14.14 8.35
N ALA A 191 8.88 -14.74 9.45
CA ALA A 191 9.38 -16.10 9.41
C ALA A 191 8.26 -17.08 9.00
N ARG A 192 8.57 -18.04 8.14
CA ARG A 192 7.58 -18.94 7.51
C ARG A 192 6.68 -19.64 8.53
N HIS A 193 7.22 -20.04 9.66
CA HIS A 193 6.44 -20.69 10.72
C HIS A 193 5.45 -19.75 11.42
N GLN A 194 5.67 -18.42 11.35
CA GLN A 194 4.80 -17.41 11.94
C GLN A 194 3.64 -16.99 11.03
N LEU A 195 3.69 -17.29 9.73
CA LEU A 195 2.64 -16.92 8.79
C LEU A 195 1.25 -17.46 9.19
N LYS A 196 1.21 -18.59 9.87
CA LYS A 196 -0.04 -19.19 10.36
C LYS A 196 -0.73 -18.39 11.48
N ASN A 197 0.04 -17.55 12.20
CA ASN A 197 -0.42 -16.76 13.34
C ASN A 197 -0.87 -15.34 12.94
N LEU A 198 -0.81 -15.00 11.67
CA LEU A 198 -1.26 -13.70 11.17
C LEU A 198 -2.78 -13.58 11.29
N ASP A 199 -3.24 -12.34 11.44
CA ASP A 199 -4.66 -12.01 11.42
C ASP A 199 -5.31 -12.53 10.13
N GLU A 200 -6.56 -12.95 10.21
CA GLU A 200 -7.26 -13.61 9.09
C GLU A 200 -7.32 -12.76 7.83
N ASP A 201 -7.46 -11.45 7.96
CA ASP A 201 -7.51 -10.53 6.84
C ASP A 201 -6.16 -10.45 6.10
N ILE A 202 -5.04 -10.48 6.79
CA ILE A 202 -3.69 -10.53 6.20
C ILE A 202 -3.46 -11.89 5.56
N LYS A 203 -3.67 -12.96 6.33
CA LYS A 203 -3.38 -14.34 5.92
C LYS A 203 -4.17 -14.78 4.68
N ASN A 204 -5.45 -14.39 4.61
CA ASN A 204 -6.37 -14.88 3.57
C ASN A 204 -6.38 -13.99 2.31
N PHE A 205 -5.93 -12.75 2.41
CA PHE A 205 -6.11 -11.78 1.32
C PHE A 205 -4.82 -11.18 0.80
N GLU A 206 -3.80 -10.97 1.64
CA GLU A 206 -2.56 -10.37 1.17
C GLU A 206 -1.64 -11.39 0.49
N PRO A 207 -0.86 -10.98 -0.53
CA PRO A 207 -0.03 -11.91 -1.29
C PRO A 207 1.05 -12.50 -0.39
N LYS A 208 1.05 -13.83 -0.23
CA LYS A 208 1.98 -14.56 0.62
C LYS A 208 3.45 -14.25 0.33
N ILE A 209 3.76 -14.00 -0.95
CA ILE A 209 5.11 -13.65 -1.41
C ILE A 209 5.60 -12.31 -0.84
N ALA A 210 4.70 -11.41 -0.47
CA ALA A 210 5.04 -10.12 0.14
C ALA A 210 5.17 -10.21 1.68
N LEU A 211 4.87 -11.37 2.27
CA LEU A 211 4.89 -11.61 3.72
C LEU A 211 6.01 -12.58 4.12
N ASP A 212 6.24 -13.65 3.32
CA ASP A 212 7.17 -14.76 3.62
C ASP A 212 8.63 -14.32 3.46
N GLY A 213 9.29 -14.04 4.56
CA GLY A 213 10.72 -13.70 4.63
C GLY A 213 11.65 -14.92 4.66
N GLY A 214 11.12 -16.14 4.50
CA GLY A 214 11.90 -17.39 4.56
C GLY A 214 11.88 -18.03 5.95
N ASN A 215 12.85 -18.92 6.21
CA ASN A 215 12.84 -19.73 7.43
C ASN A 215 12.90 -18.88 8.70
N ASP A 216 13.78 -17.90 8.75
CA ASP A 216 14.00 -16.99 9.88
C ASP A 216 13.48 -15.56 9.63
N GLY A 217 12.82 -15.32 8.49
CA GLY A 217 12.30 -14.00 8.11
C GLY A 217 13.32 -13.09 7.42
N LEU A 218 14.58 -13.50 7.26
CA LEU A 218 15.67 -12.63 6.79
C LEU A 218 16.18 -12.97 5.39
N ASP A 219 15.65 -13.99 4.72
CA ASP A 219 16.19 -14.47 3.45
C ASP A 219 16.22 -13.39 2.36
N VAL A 220 15.15 -12.61 2.24
CA VAL A 220 15.08 -11.54 1.24
C VAL A 220 15.96 -10.36 1.64
N MET A 221 15.96 -10.00 2.91
CA MET A 221 16.78 -8.91 3.44
C MET A 221 18.28 -9.17 3.21
N ARG A 222 18.76 -10.39 3.47
CA ARG A 222 20.16 -10.79 3.18
C ARG A 222 20.50 -10.61 1.70
N LYS A 223 19.61 -11.01 0.80
CA LYS A 223 19.79 -10.83 -0.66
C LYS A 223 19.87 -9.35 -1.05
N VAL A 224 19.00 -8.51 -0.45
CA VAL A 224 19.01 -7.06 -0.68
C VAL A 224 20.33 -6.48 -0.22
N ILE A 225 20.78 -6.73 1.01
CA ILE A 225 22.05 -6.23 1.57
C ILE A 225 23.24 -6.68 0.72
N TYR A 226 23.34 -7.97 0.41
CA TYR A 226 24.44 -8.51 -0.38
C TYR A 226 24.54 -7.86 -1.75
N LYS A 227 23.41 -7.72 -2.45
CA LYS A 227 23.41 -7.15 -3.79
C LYS A 227 23.64 -5.64 -3.77
N SER A 228 23.10 -4.94 -2.79
CA SER A 228 23.26 -3.49 -2.65
C SER A 228 24.74 -3.07 -2.57
N ARG A 229 25.60 -3.83 -1.92
CA ARG A 229 27.06 -3.59 -1.92
C ARG A 229 27.67 -3.47 -3.32
N LYS A 230 27.08 -4.16 -4.30
CA LYS A 230 27.57 -4.20 -5.69
C LYS A 230 27.00 -3.09 -6.57
N ILE A 231 25.82 -2.56 -6.22
CA ILE A 231 25.08 -1.62 -7.06
C ILE A 231 24.83 -0.25 -6.40
N LEU A 232 25.30 -0.04 -5.18
CA LEU A 232 25.41 1.30 -4.60
C LEU A 232 26.60 2.05 -5.21
N LYS A 233 26.44 3.36 -5.35
CA LYS A 233 27.57 4.29 -5.58
C LYS A 233 28.43 4.40 -4.31
N ILE A 234 29.62 4.99 -4.44
CA ILE A 234 30.41 5.43 -3.29
C ILE A 234 29.55 6.44 -2.51
N ASN A 235 29.46 6.28 -1.19
CA ASN A 235 28.57 7.06 -0.30
C ASN A 235 27.07 6.89 -0.58
N GLY A 236 26.66 5.89 -1.34
CA GLY A 236 25.24 5.53 -1.50
C GLY A 236 24.70 4.88 -0.22
N MET A 237 23.38 5.00 -0.03
CA MET A 237 22.66 4.53 1.17
C MET A 237 21.75 3.34 0.83
N LEU A 238 21.65 2.39 1.78
CA LEU A 238 20.63 1.34 1.83
C LEU A 238 19.77 1.54 3.08
#